data_404fb7fb3153bbb974cbf64f08772f36
#
_entry.id   404fb7fb3153bbb974cbf64f08772f36
#
_cell.length_a   1.000
_cell.length_b   1.000
_cell.length_c   1.000
_cell.angle_alpha   90.00
_cell.angle_beta   90.00
_cell.angle_gamma   90.00
#
_symmetry.space_group_name_H-M   'P 1'
#
loop_
_entity.id
_entity.type
_entity.pdbx_description
1 polymer ?
#
loop_
_entity_poly.entity_id
_entity_poly.type
_entity_poly.pdbx_seq_one_letter_code
_entity_poly.pdbx_strand_id
1 'polypeptide(L)'
;LKNILASKSKNIVIVGAGAAGVEVSLALKKRLIKTNVKKNIILIAKGNSLMKSYNQSVSKKLNKELKKNNIQIRYNSSVTKIKKNYIEINNKDKVLSSCTLLATNASAPDVLKKSDLSLSINGFIEVTRELQSKNFKYIFASGDIADIENLKLVKAGIYAVKQAKILKV
;
A
#
# COMPACT_ATOMS: atom_id res chain seq x y z
N LEU A 1 -12.55 -15.37 2.97
CA LEU A 1 -12.73 -15.88 1.60
C LEU A 1 -14.19 -16.27 1.35
N LYS A 2 -14.86 -17.06 2.23
CA LYS A 2 -16.24 -17.49 2.07
C LYS A 2 -17.21 -16.31 1.77
N ASN A 3 -17.11 -15.20 2.49
CA ASN A 3 -17.97 -14.02 2.29
C ASN A 3 -17.70 -13.29 0.95
N ILE A 4 -16.46 -13.32 0.46
CA ILE A 4 -16.09 -12.75 -0.85
C ILE A 4 -16.73 -13.57 -1.97
N LEU A 5 -16.76 -14.89 -1.81
CA LEU A 5 -17.33 -15.82 -2.79
C LEU A 5 -18.86 -15.72 -2.87
N ALA A 6 -19.53 -15.53 -1.74
CA ALA A 6 -20.99 -15.40 -1.64
C ALA A 6 -21.53 -14.04 -2.13
N SER A 7 -20.68 -13.03 -2.31
CA SER A 7 -21.13 -11.71 -2.75
C SER A 7 -21.60 -11.70 -4.20
N LYS A 8 -22.74 -11.03 -4.48
CA LYS A 8 -23.30 -10.84 -5.82
C LYS A 8 -22.36 -10.03 -6.75
N SER A 9 -21.53 -9.12 -6.21
CA SER A 9 -20.57 -8.39 -7.04
C SER A 9 -19.47 -9.30 -7.55
N LYS A 10 -19.13 -9.16 -8.84
CA LYS A 10 -18.07 -9.94 -9.49
C LYS A 10 -16.67 -9.34 -9.29
N ASN A 11 -16.56 -8.14 -8.73
CA ASN A 11 -15.27 -7.44 -8.66
C ASN A 11 -14.66 -7.53 -7.26
N ILE A 12 -13.37 -7.80 -7.21
CA ILE A 12 -12.49 -7.57 -6.06
C ILE A 12 -11.63 -6.37 -6.40
N VAL A 13 -11.64 -5.36 -5.54
CA VAL A 13 -10.90 -4.13 -5.77
C VAL A 13 -9.65 -4.11 -4.88
N ILE A 14 -8.51 -3.78 -5.45
CA ILE A 14 -7.25 -3.57 -4.73
C ILE A 14 -6.87 -2.10 -4.90
N VAL A 15 -6.73 -1.40 -3.79
CA VAL A 15 -6.40 0.03 -3.76
C VAL A 15 -4.92 0.21 -3.45
N GLY A 16 -4.18 0.77 -4.39
CA GLY A 16 -2.74 1.00 -4.29
C GLY A 16 -1.95 0.14 -5.26
N ALA A 17 -1.22 0.79 -6.16
CA ALA A 17 -0.45 0.16 -7.25
C ALA A 17 1.07 0.14 -6.98
N GLY A 18 1.45 0.10 -5.71
CA GLY A 18 2.81 -0.22 -5.24
C GLY A 18 3.10 -1.72 -5.30
N ALA A 19 4.25 -2.14 -4.76
CA ALA A 19 4.68 -3.55 -4.75
C ALA A 19 3.62 -4.47 -4.16
N ALA A 20 3.12 -4.17 -2.96
CA ALA A 20 2.11 -4.98 -2.28
C ALA A 20 0.82 -5.14 -3.11
N GLY A 21 0.31 -4.05 -3.72
CA GLY A 21 -0.91 -4.13 -4.52
C GLY A 21 -0.74 -4.96 -5.79
N VAL A 22 0.40 -4.85 -6.47
CA VAL A 22 0.71 -5.65 -7.65
C VAL A 22 0.86 -7.14 -7.28
N GLU A 23 1.63 -7.45 -6.24
CA GLU A 23 1.84 -8.83 -5.78
C GLU A 23 0.54 -9.50 -5.33
N VAL A 24 -0.26 -8.80 -4.50
CA VAL A 24 -1.57 -9.30 -4.04
C VAL A 24 -2.51 -9.52 -5.23
N SER A 25 -2.50 -8.64 -6.24
CA SER A 25 -3.33 -8.78 -7.43
C SER A 25 -3.01 -10.08 -8.20
N LEU A 26 -1.72 -10.35 -8.42
CA LEU A 26 -1.27 -11.55 -9.14
C LEU A 26 -1.51 -12.83 -8.31
N ALA A 27 -1.19 -12.80 -7.03
CA ALA A 27 -1.40 -13.93 -6.13
C ALA A 27 -2.88 -14.29 -6.01
N LEU A 28 -3.74 -13.28 -5.85
CA LEU A 28 -5.18 -13.47 -5.78
C LEU A 28 -5.75 -14.02 -7.09
N LYS A 29 -5.29 -13.49 -8.24
CA LYS A 29 -5.70 -14.00 -9.56
C LYS A 29 -5.36 -15.47 -9.73
N LYS A 30 -4.14 -15.86 -9.38
CA LYS A 30 -3.71 -17.28 -9.40
C LYS A 30 -4.58 -18.15 -8.49
N ARG A 31 -4.94 -17.64 -7.30
CA ARG A 31 -5.82 -18.36 -6.37
C ARG A 31 -7.22 -18.53 -6.91
N LEU A 32 -7.79 -17.48 -7.51
CA LEU A 32 -9.13 -17.54 -8.13
C LEU A 32 -9.20 -18.58 -9.26
N ILE A 33 -8.16 -18.64 -10.10
CA ILE A 33 -8.05 -19.65 -11.17
C ILE A 33 -7.99 -21.05 -10.56
N LYS A 34 -7.11 -21.28 -9.57
CA LYS A 34 -6.96 -22.61 -8.92
C LYS A 34 -8.25 -23.09 -8.24
N THR A 35 -9.09 -22.18 -7.74
CA THR A 35 -10.35 -22.50 -7.07
C THR A 35 -11.57 -22.41 -7.98
N ASN A 36 -11.38 -22.21 -9.28
CA ASN A 36 -12.43 -22.03 -10.30
C ASN A 36 -13.47 -20.95 -9.93
N VAL A 37 -13.03 -19.88 -9.29
CA VAL A 37 -13.88 -18.78 -8.86
C VAL A 37 -13.85 -17.65 -9.89
N LYS A 38 -15.00 -17.36 -10.48
CA LYS A 38 -15.14 -16.30 -11.52
C LYS A 38 -15.33 -14.92 -10.87
N LYS A 39 -14.25 -14.28 -10.51
CA LYS A 39 -14.20 -12.88 -10.04
C LYS A 39 -13.20 -12.07 -10.86
N ASN A 40 -13.51 -10.79 -11.09
CA ASN A 40 -12.60 -9.83 -11.70
C ASN A 40 -11.72 -9.18 -10.63
N ILE A 41 -10.52 -8.81 -10.98
CA ILE A 41 -9.64 -8.01 -10.12
C ILE A 41 -9.47 -6.64 -10.77
N ILE A 42 -9.70 -5.59 -9.98
CA ILE A 42 -9.50 -4.20 -10.39
C ILE A 42 -8.45 -3.59 -9.46
N LEU A 43 -7.30 -3.23 -10.02
CA LEU A 43 -6.24 -2.52 -9.32
C LEU A 43 -6.38 -1.01 -9.54
N ILE A 44 -6.50 -0.26 -8.44
CA ILE A 44 -6.65 1.19 -8.48
C ILE A 44 -5.30 1.86 -8.23
N ALA A 45 -4.86 2.65 -9.19
CA ALA A 45 -3.62 3.43 -9.14
C ALA A 45 -3.95 4.93 -9.08
N LYS A 46 -3.50 5.62 -8.03
CA LYS A 46 -3.67 7.08 -7.88
C LYS A 46 -2.94 7.86 -8.99
N GLY A 47 -1.78 7.37 -9.43
CA GLY A 47 -1.00 7.97 -10.50
C GLY A 47 -1.19 7.29 -11.85
N ASN A 48 -0.37 7.70 -12.80
CA ASN A 48 -0.36 7.21 -14.19
C ASN A 48 0.54 5.98 -14.43
N SER A 49 1.18 5.46 -13.38
CA SER A 49 2.10 4.32 -13.48
C SER A 49 2.00 3.39 -12.27
N LEU A 50 2.39 2.14 -12.47
CA LEU A 50 2.61 1.17 -11.40
C LEU A 50 3.97 1.41 -10.75
N MET A 51 4.08 1.11 -9.45
CA MET A 51 5.36 1.10 -8.73
C MET A 51 6.21 2.35 -8.99
N LYS A 52 5.64 3.53 -8.77
CA LYS A 52 6.27 4.83 -9.08
C LYS A 52 7.69 5.02 -8.50
N SER A 53 8.02 4.32 -7.42
CA SER A 53 9.34 4.36 -6.77
C SER A 53 10.40 3.50 -7.48
N TYR A 54 10.04 2.76 -8.53
CA TYR A 54 10.91 1.88 -9.28
C TYR A 54 11.15 2.43 -10.69
N ASN A 55 12.12 1.86 -11.40
CA ASN A 55 12.40 2.30 -12.76
C ASN A 55 11.25 1.96 -13.72
N GLN A 56 11.18 2.69 -14.82
CA GLN A 56 10.09 2.58 -15.79
C GLN A 56 10.01 1.20 -16.47
N SER A 57 11.14 0.49 -16.61
CA SER A 57 11.17 -0.84 -17.22
C SER A 57 10.43 -1.87 -16.38
N VAL A 58 10.54 -1.79 -15.04
CA VAL A 58 9.79 -2.62 -14.09
C VAL A 58 8.30 -2.34 -14.21
N SER A 59 7.90 -1.06 -14.21
CA SER A 59 6.49 -0.67 -14.38
C SER A 59 5.89 -1.22 -15.68
N LYS A 60 6.62 -1.12 -16.80
CA LYS A 60 6.19 -1.65 -18.10
C LYS A 60 6.02 -3.17 -18.09
N LYS A 61 6.98 -3.91 -17.53
CA LYS A 61 6.90 -5.38 -17.42
C LYS A 61 5.71 -5.82 -16.57
N LEU A 62 5.51 -5.20 -15.42
CA LEU A 62 4.40 -5.51 -14.52
C LEU A 62 3.03 -5.17 -15.14
N ASN A 63 2.95 -4.05 -15.87
CA ASN A 63 1.73 -3.70 -16.60
C ASN A 63 1.36 -4.79 -17.62
N LYS A 64 2.36 -5.28 -18.40
CA LYS A 64 2.16 -6.38 -19.33
C LYS A 64 1.69 -7.66 -18.62
N GLU A 65 2.30 -7.98 -17.49
CA GLU A 65 1.95 -9.18 -16.71
C GLU A 65 0.55 -9.10 -16.12
N LEU A 66 0.15 -7.95 -15.55
CA LEU A 66 -1.19 -7.74 -15.02
C LEU A 66 -2.26 -7.86 -16.13
N LYS A 67 -2.00 -7.26 -17.30
CA LYS A 67 -2.89 -7.37 -18.48
C LYS A 67 -3.02 -8.80 -18.97
N LYS A 68 -1.91 -9.55 -19.09
CA LYS A 68 -1.90 -10.97 -19.46
C LYS A 68 -2.76 -11.82 -18.52
N ASN A 69 -2.80 -11.46 -17.24
CA ASN A 69 -3.61 -12.13 -16.24
C ASN A 69 -5.05 -11.58 -16.15
N ASN A 70 -5.49 -10.77 -17.11
CA ASN A 70 -6.83 -10.15 -17.12
C ASN A 70 -7.15 -9.39 -15.81
N ILE A 71 -6.16 -8.67 -15.27
CA ILE A 71 -6.34 -7.75 -14.15
C ILE A 71 -6.54 -6.34 -14.72
N GLN A 72 -7.70 -5.75 -14.43
CA GLN A 72 -8.01 -4.40 -14.86
C GLN A 72 -7.24 -3.38 -14.00
N ILE A 73 -6.60 -2.41 -14.64
CA ILE A 73 -5.91 -1.33 -13.94
C ILE A 73 -6.65 -0.03 -14.24
N ARG A 74 -7.00 0.72 -13.19
CA ARG A 74 -7.51 2.08 -13.29
C ARG A 74 -6.47 3.05 -12.80
N TYR A 75 -5.86 3.75 -13.74
CA TYR A 75 -4.91 4.83 -13.49
C TYR A 75 -5.61 6.15 -13.15
N ASN A 76 -4.86 7.10 -12.58
CA ASN A 76 -5.33 8.43 -12.21
C ASN A 76 -6.65 8.39 -11.40
N SER A 77 -6.75 7.38 -10.54
CA SER A 77 -7.97 7.04 -9.80
C SER A 77 -7.69 7.06 -8.30
N SER A 78 -8.25 8.05 -7.61
CA SER A 78 -8.15 8.18 -6.16
C SER A 78 -9.43 7.68 -5.51
N VAL A 79 -9.33 6.68 -4.63
CA VAL A 79 -10.48 6.21 -3.86
C VAL A 79 -10.77 7.23 -2.77
N THR A 80 -11.98 7.76 -2.78
CA THR A 80 -12.44 8.80 -1.84
C THR A 80 -13.34 8.26 -0.75
N LYS A 81 -14.10 7.18 -1.06
CA LYS A 81 -14.93 6.48 -0.06
C LYS A 81 -14.94 4.99 -0.30
N ILE A 82 -15.02 4.23 0.78
CA ILE A 82 -15.20 2.77 0.75
C ILE A 82 -16.48 2.44 1.50
N LYS A 83 -17.39 1.75 0.82
CA LYS A 83 -18.66 1.27 1.35
C LYS A 83 -18.72 -0.25 1.25
N LYS A 84 -19.68 -0.87 1.91
CA LYS A 84 -19.84 -2.34 1.98
C LYS A 84 -19.81 -3.02 0.59
N ASN A 85 -20.44 -2.42 -0.42
CA ASN A 85 -20.66 -3.06 -1.73
C ASN A 85 -20.05 -2.26 -2.90
N TYR A 86 -19.39 -1.13 -2.65
CA TYR A 86 -18.78 -0.29 -3.68
C TYR A 86 -17.70 0.63 -3.10
N ILE A 87 -16.88 1.14 -3.99
CA ILE A 87 -15.97 2.26 -3.71
C ILE A 87 -16.35 3.46 -4.57
N GLU A 88 -16.04 4.66 -4.09
CA GLU A 88 -16.12 5.90 -4.88
C GLU A 88 -14.72 6.32 -5.32
N ILE A 89 -14.59 6.68 -6.59
CA ILE A 89 -13.35 7.13 -7.21
C ILE A 89 -13.52 8.59 -7.65
N ASN A 90 -12.55 9.43 -7.31
CA ASN A 90 -12.50 10.85 -7.71
C ASN A 90 -13.79 11.63 -7.37
N ASN A 91 -14.51 11.26 -6.31
CA ASN A 91 -15.81 11.81 -5.88
C ASN A 91 -16.94 11.72 -6.93
N LYS A 92 -16.80 10.90 -7.95
CA LYS A 92 -17.77 10.79 -9.05
C LYS A 92 -18.18 9.35 -9.35
N ASP A 93 -17.20 8.51 -9.65
CA ASP A 93 -17.44 7.17 -10.18
C ASP A 93 -17.65 6.16 -9.05
N LYS A 94 -18.68 5.33 -9.18
CA LYS A 94 -18.90 4.18 -8.29
C LYS A 94 -18.45 2.90 -8.96
N VAL A 95 -17.66 2.10 -8.23
CA VAL A 95 -17.23 0.77 -8.66
C VAL A 95 -17.76 -0.25 -7.66
N LEU A 96 -18.63 -1.14 -8.14
CA LEU A 96 -19.15 -2.24 -7.31
C LEU A 96 -18.00 -3.17 -6.91
N SER A 97 -17.96 -3.55 -5.64
CA SER A 97 -16.92 -4.39 -5.07
C SER A 97 -17.50 -5.42 -4.13
N SER A 98 -17.09 -6.68 -4.28
CA SER A 98 -17.40 -7.74 -3.30
C SER A 98 -16.44 -7.71 -2.11
N CYS A 99 -15.26 -7.16 -2.34
CA CYS A 99 -14.21 -7.01 -1.35
C CYS A 99 -13.24 -5.91 -1.81
N THR A 100 -12.84 -5.05 -0.89
CA THR A 100 -11.83 -4.02 -1.15
C THR A 100 -10.63 -4.28 -0.25
N LEU A 101 -9.46 -4.49 -0.86
CA LEU A 101 -8.19 -4.65 -0.18
C LEU A 101 -7.39 -3.35 -0.27
N LEU A 102 -6.92 -2.86 0.85
CA LEU A 102 -6.07 -1.67 0.92
C LEU A 102 -4.60 -2.11 0.91
N ALA A 103 -3.89 -1.70 -0.12
CA ALA A 103 -2.44 -1.89 -0.30
C ALA A 103 -1.76 -0.52 -0.55
N THR A 104 -2.24 0.48 0.17
CA THR A 104 -1.70 1.85 0.13
C THR A 104 -0.42 1.93 0.93
N ASN A 105 0.34 3.03 0.76
CA ASN A 105 1.51 3.28 1.58
C ASN A 105 1.14 3.40 3.06
N ALA A 106 2.13 3.18 3.92
CA ALA A 106 2.00 3.43 5.35
C ALA A 106 1.62 4.89 5.60
N SER A 107 0.80 5.12 6.61
CA SER A 107 0.49 6.44 7.18
C SER A 107 0.88 6.45 8.65
N ALA A 108 1.33 7.59 9.11
CA ALA A 108 1.66 7.77 10.51
C ALA A 108 0.39 7.64 11.37
N PRO A 109 0.44 6.93 12.51
CA PRO A 109 -0.67 6.85 13.44
C PRO A 109 -1.03 8.23 14.02
N ASP A 110 -2.32 8.53 14.14
CA ASP A 110 -2.79 9.82 14.65
C ASP A 110 -2.36 10.09 16.10
N VAL A 111 -2.07 9.05 16.87
CA VAL A 111 -1.57 9.19 18.24
C VAL A 111 -0.26 9.98 18.31
N LEU A 112 0.58 9.90 17.27
CA LEU A 112 1.83 10.65 17.24
C LEU A 112 1.62 12.17 17.22
N LYS A 113 0.54 12.65 16.59
CA LYS A 113 0.20 14.07 16.55
C LYS A 113 -0.14 14.65 17.95
N LYS A 114 -0.41 13.77 18.92
CA LYS A 114 -0.71 14.14 20.32
C LYS A 114 0.50 13.97 21.23
N SER A 115 1.62 13.58 20.70
CA SER A 115 2.87 13.43 21.43
C SER A 115 3.78 14.65 21.19
N ASP A 116 4.73 14.86 22.09
CA ASP A 116 5.73 15.91 21.98
C ASP A 116 6.95 15.47 21.12
N LEU A 117 6.83 14.35 20.38
CA LEU A 117 7.88 13.86 19.48
C LEU A 117 8.05 14.77 18.29
N SER A 118 9.31 14.95 17.86
CA SER A 118 9.60 15.59 16.57
C SER A 118 9.08 14.74 15.43
N LEU A 119 8.15 15.29 14.63
CA LEU A 119 7.50 14.58 13.53
C LEU A 119 7.89 15.20 12.19
N SER A 120 8.11 14.37 11.21
CA SER A 120 8.28 14.79 9.82
C SER A 120 6.98 15.38 9.25
N ILE A 121 7.08 16.02 8.09
CA ILE A 121 5.91 16.57 7.38
C ILE A 121 4.84 15.50 7.07
N ASN A 122 5.22 14.23 7.02
CA ASN A 122 4.32 13.10 6.82
C ASN A 122 3.77 12.51 8.14
N GLY A 123 4.14 13.10 9.29
CA GLY A 123 3.69 12.71 10.62
C GLY A 123 4.43 11.51 11.23
N PHE A 124 5.50 11.03 10.62
CA PHE A 124 6.36 9.97 11.18
C PHE A 124 7.38 10.57 12.16
N ILE A 125 7.89 9.74 13.09
CA ILE A 125 8.87 10.18 14.08
C ILE A 125 10.21 10.49 13.37
N GLU A 126 10.70 11.71 13.51
CA GLU A 126 12.03 12.07 13.03
C GLU A 126 13.11 11.49 13.93
N VAL A 127 14.02 10.75 13.33
CA VAL A 127 15.12 10.10 14.03
C VAL A 127 16.47 10.40 13.36
N THR A 128 17.54 10.29 14.14
CA THR A 128 18.92 10.31 13.65
C THR A 128 19.24 9.02 12.87
N ARG A 129 20.45 8.88 12.37
CA ARG A 129 20.91 7.63 11.72
C ARG A 129 21.02 6.47 12.69
N GLU A 130 21.19 6.75 13.98
CA GLU A 130 21.18 5.79 15.09
C GLU A 130 19.78 5.45 15.56
N LEU A 131 18.75 5.93 14.86
CA LEU A 131 17.32 5.71 15.14
C LEU A 131 16.83 6.36 16.43
N GLN A 132 17.58 7.26 17.02
CA GLN A 132 17.22 8.03 18.20
C GLN A 132 16.32 9.21 17.80
N SER A 133 15.28 9.48 18.59
CA SER A 133 14.39 10.64 18.40
C SER A 133 15.20 11.94 18.48
N LYS A 134 14.88 12.91 17.62
CA LYS A 134 15.57 14.20 17.56
C LYS A 134 15.46 15.01 18.85
N ASN A 135 14.37 14.87 19.57
CA ASN A 135 14.11 15.69 20.77
C ASN A 135 14.06 14.90 22.07
N PHE A 136 14.11 13.55 22.02
CA PHE A 136 14.12 12.72 23.23
C PHE A 136 15.24 11.67 23.16
N LYS A 137 16.25 11.81 24.03
CA LYS A 137 17.45 10.96 24.05
C LYS A 137 17.18 9.48 24.38
N TYR A 138 16.09 9.19 25.06
CA TYR A 138 15.73 7.82 25.49
C TYR A 138 14.67 7.15 24.62
N ILE A 139 14.25 7.84 23.54
CA ILE A 139 13.24 7.29 22.62
C ILE A 139 13.91 6.96 21.30
N PHE A 140 13.68 5.74 20.84
CA PHE A 140 14.14 5.23 19.55
C PHE A 140 12.92 4.81 18.71
N ALA A 141 13.01 5.00 17.40
CA ALA A 141 11.97 4.54 16.48
C ALA A 141 12.60 3.90 15.23
N SER A 142 11.99 2.79 14.78
CA SER A 142 12.47 2.06 13.62
C SER A 142 11.31 1.54 12.75
N GLY A 143 11.62 1.10 11.54
CA GLY A 143 10.63 0.60 10.59
C GLY A 143 9.76 1.71 10.00
N ASP A 144 8.52 1.38 9.70
CA ASP A 144 7.61 2.27 8.98
C ASP A 144 7.24 3.54 9.74
N ILE A 145 7.38 3.54 11.08
CA ILE A 145 7.04 4.68 11.93
C ILE A 145 8.14 5.77 11.96
N ALA A 146 9.36 5.44 11.54
CA ALA A 146 10.52 6.33 11.61
C ALA A 146 10.82 6.99 10.27
N ASP A 147 11.11 8.29 10.27
CA ASP A 147 11.73 9.02 9.17
C ASP A 147 13.16 9.40 9.59
N ILE A 148 14.15 8.80 8.93
CA ILE A 148 15.57 9.08 9.21
C ILE A 148 15.96 10.41 8.55
N GLU A 149 16.60 11.26 9.32
CA GLU A 149 17.06 12.56 8.85
C GLU A 149 17.91 12.45 7.58
N ASN A 150 17.61 13.31 6.60
CA ASN A 150 18.31 13.38 5.31
C ASN A 150 18.31 12.06 4.50
N LEU A 151 17.41 11.12 4.82
CA LEU A 151 17.33 9.84 4.13
C LEU A 151 15.88 9.52 3.72
N LYS A 152 15.59 9.54 2.43
CA LYS A 152 14.27 9.15 1.89
C LYS A 152 14.21 7.65 1.67
N LEU A 153 13.69 6.92 2.65
CA LEU A 153 13.45 5.48 2.51
C LEU A 153 11.97 5.19 2.17
N VAL A 154 11.77 4.19 1.35
CA VAL A 154 10.43 3.62 1.15
C VAL A 154 10.03 2.87 2.42
N LYS A 155 8.79 3.03 2.88
CA LYS A 155 8.25 2.26 4.01
C LYS A 155 8.10 0.80 3.59
N ALA A 156 9.06 -0.04 3.99
CA ALA A 156 9.11 -1.45 3.62
C ALA A 156 9.83 -2.27 4.71
N GLY A 157 9.31 -3.44 5.02
CA GLY A 157 9.79 -4.30 6.11
C GLY A 157 11.28 -4.64 6.06
N ILE A 158 11.91 -4.65 4.86
CA ILE A 158 13.35 -4.86 4.73
C ILE A 158 14.18 -3.80 5.47
N TYR A 159 13.70 -2.56 5.54
CA TYR A 159 14.40 -1.52 6.27
C TYR A 159 14.25 -1.69 7.78
N ALA A 160 13.10 -2.14 8.28
CA ALA A 160 12.93 -2.48 9.68
C ALA A 160 13.91 -3.57 10.11
N VAL A 161 14.06 -4.63 9.28
CA VAL A 161 15.04 -5.71 9.54
C VAL A 161 16.49 -5.21 9.56
N LYS A 162 16.85 -4.31 8.63
CA LYS A 162 18.19 -3.70 8.60
C LYS A 162 18.43 -2.78 9.80
N GLN A 163 17.44 -2.02 10.21
CA GLN A 163 17.49 -1.10 11.34
C GLN A 163 17.60 -1.84 12.69
N ALA A 164 17.08 -3.06 12.79
CA ALA A 164 17.22 -3.87 14.00
C ALA A 164 18.68 -4.09 14.41
N LYS A 165 19.61 -4.09 13.43
CA LYS A 165 21.07 -4.23 13.72
C LYS A 165 21.63 -2.97 14.41
N ILE A 166 21.05 -1.81 14.20
CA ILE A 166 21.47 -0.54 14.81
C ILE A 166 20.99 -0.48 16.26
N LEU A 167 19.77 -1.01 16.53
CA LEU A 167 19.17 -1.03 17.87
C LEU A 167 19.70 -2.16 18.76
N LYS A 168 20.47 -3.10 18.19
CA LYS A 168 21.08 -4.19 18.94
C LYS A 168 22.37 -3.67 19.58
N VAL A 169 22.27 -3.22 20.82
CA VAL A 169 23.41 -2.93 21.71
C VAL A 169 23.83 -4.21 22.42
#